data_9a6bd4e2d717c8cc299ce0a5433f3004
#
_entry.id   9a6bd4e2d717c8cc299ce0a5433f3004
#
_cell.length_a   1.000
_cell.length_b   1.000
_cell.length_c   1.000
_cell.angle_alpha   90.00
_cell.angle_beta   90.00
_cell.angle_gamma   90.00
#
_symmetry.space_group_name_H-M   'P 1'
#
loop_
_entity.id
_entity.type
_entity.pdbx_description
1 polymer ?
#
loop_
_entity_poly.entity_id
_entity_poly.type
_entity_poly.pdbx_seq_one_letter_code
_entity_poly.pdbx_strand_id
1 'polypeptide(L)'
;MSKKQKNLAILASVFLMLLTIAPVSNAMHIMEGFLPVKYCILWGVICVPFLVIGFMNIKKVLGNDRRTLTVLALTGAFVFVLSSLKIPSVTGSCSHMTGTGLGAILFGPCVTSILGIIVLIFQAILLAHGGLTTLGANCFSMAIAGPIISWILYKLLQKANVNKRVCIFVAAFLGDLFTYCVTSFQLALAYPSEVGGIGASIAKFLGIFATTQLPLRSEEHTSELQSR
;
A
#
# COMPACT_ATOMS: atom_id res chain seq x y z
N MET A 1 -15.23 -13.91 39.06
CA MET A 1 -15.46 -13.12 37.83
C MET A 1 -16.90 -12.65 37.75
N SER A 2 -17.12 -11.37 37.56
CA SER A 2 -18.47 -10.83 37.36
C SER A 2 -19.05 -11.32 36.01
N LYS A 3 -20.39 -11.26 35.87
CA LYS A 3 -21.09 -11.64 34.63
C LYS A 3 -20.55 -10.87 33.40
N LYS A 4 -20.19 -9.57 33.60
CA LYS A 4 -19.56 -8.73 32.58
C LYS A 4 -18.14 -9.23 32.19
N GLN A 5 -17.34 -9.63 33.15
CA GLN A 5 -16.01 -10.17 32.87
C GLN A 5 -16.03 -11.51 32.14
N LYS A 6 -17.00 -12.38 32.45
CA LYS A 6 -17.21 -13.65 31.70
C LYS A 6 -17.60 -13.37 30.25
N ASN A 7 -18.54 -12.46 30.02
CA ASN A 7 -18.96 -12.11 28.66
C ASN A 7 -17.84 -11.48 27.86
N LEU A 8 -17.04 -10.60 28.47
CA LEU A 8 -15.87 -10.01 27.81
C LEU A 8 -14.81 -11.04 27.48
N ALA A 9 -14.55 -11.99 28.38
CA ALA A 9 -13.62 -13.10 28.13
C ALA A 9 -14.09 -14.02 27.00
N ILE A 10 -15.38 -14.33 26.94
CA ILE A 10 -15.97 -15.11 25.86
C ILE A 10 -15.85 -14.36 24.54
N LEU A 11 -16.18 -13.07 24.52
CA LEU A 11 -16.06 -12.24 23.32
C LEU A 11 -14.62 -12.16 22.83
N ALA A 12 -13.66 -11.96 23.73
CA ALA A 12 -12.24 -11.94 23.41
C ALA A 12 -11.74 -13.30 22.91
N SER A 13 -12.21 -14.41 23.49
CA SER A 13 -11.85 -15.76 23.05
C SER A 13 -12.42 -16.08 21.67
N VAL A 14 -13.67 -15.71 21.41
CA VAL A 14 -14.32 -15.87 20.10
C VAL A 14 -13.61 -15.02 19.05
N PHE A 15 -13.26 -13.78 19.40
CA PHE A 15 -12.50 -12.90 18.51
C PHE A 15 -11.11 -13.45 18.20
N LEU A 16 -10.40 -13.96 19.22
CA LEU A 16 -9.10 -14.60 19.05
C LEU A 16 -9.20 -15.87 18.19
N MET A 17 -10.24 -16.68 18.40
CA MET A 17 -10.51 -17.89 17.63
C MET A 17 -10.84 -17.57 16.16
N LEU A 18 -11.61 -16.52 15.91
CA LEU A 18 -11.87 -16.01 14.55
C LEU A 18 -10.59 -15.54 13.84
N LEU A 19 -9.65 -14.93 14.57
CA LEU A 19 -8.35 -14.53 14.04
C LEU A 19 -7.46 -15.72 13.67
N THR A 20 -7.57 -16.85 14.38
CA THR A 20 -6.75 -18.05 14.13
C THR A 20 -7.32 -18.98 13.07
N ILE A 21 -8.64 -18.97 12.84
CA ILE A 21 -9.33 -19.81 11.85
C ILE A 21 -9.44 -19.12 10.49
N ALA A 22 -9.18 -17.80 10.41
CA ALA A 22 -9.20 -17.10 9.14
C ALA A 22 -8.19 -17.77 8.16
N PRO A 23 -8.65 -18.31 7.02
CA PRO A 23 -7.73 -18.84 6.04
C PRO A 23 -6.76 -17.74 5.65
N VAL A 24 -5.48 -18.09 5.50
CA VAL A 24 -4.43 -17.18 5.02
C VAL A 24 -4.83 -16.73 3.61
N SER A 25 -5.63 -15.71 3.51
CA SER A 25 -6.08 -15.17 2.24
C SER A 25 -5.47 -13.81 2.02
N ASN A 26 -4.84 -13.71 0.94
CA ASN A 26 -4.32 -12.62 0.14
C ASN A 26 -4.44 -11.22 0.79
N ALA A 27 -3.32 -10.85 1.41
CA ALA A 27 -3.04 -9.49 1.83
C ALA A 27 -2.99 -8.55 0.60
N MET A 28 -3.03 -7.26 0.84
CA MET A 28 -2.77 -6.21 -0.15
C MET A 28 -1.47 -6.45 -0.95
N HIS A 29 -0.43 -6.97 -0.30
CA HIS A 29 0.75 -7.49 -0.99
C HIS A 29 0.48 -8.85 -1.60
N ILE A 30 0.92 -9.01 -2.84
CA ILE A 30 0.96 -10.33 -3.46
C ILE A 30 2.01 -11.15 -2.72
N MET A 31 1.59 -12.23 -2.09
CA MET A 31 2.45 -13.07 -1.25
C MET A 31 3.47 -13.85 -2.07
N GLU A 32 4.54 -14.30 -1.38
CA GLU A 32 5.58 -15.15 -1.95
C GLU A 32 4.97 -16.37 -2.64
N GLY A 33 5.41 -16.64 -3.87
CA GLY A 33 4.96 -17.81 -4.64
C GLY A 33 3.53 -17.74 -5.20
N PHE A 34 2.75 -16.69 -4.86
CA PHE A 34 1.37 -16.58 -5.35
C PHE A 34 1.27 -16.19 -6.82
N LEU A 35 2.22 -15.38 -7.31
CA LEU A 35 2.20 -14.92 -8.70
C LEU A 35 3.06 -15.84 -9.59
N PRO A 36 2.56 -16.28 -10.76
CA PRO A 36 3.36 -17.06 -11.70
C PRO A 36 4.62 -16.32 -12.13
N VAL A 37 5.73 -17.02 -12.26
CA VAL A 37 7.08 -16.47 -12.52
C VAL A 37 7.11 -15.50 -13.69
N LYS A 38 6.39 -15.79 -14.77
CA LYS A 38 6.28 -14.90 -15.94
C LYS A 38 5.79 -13.49 -15.60
N TYR A 39 4.83 -13.38 -14.70
CA TYR A 39 4.30 -12.08 -14.24
C TYR A 39 5.22 -11.41 -13.23
N CYS A 40 5.94 -12.19 -12.41
CA CYS A 40 6.97 -11.64 -11.52
C CYS A 40 8.07 -10.93 -12.33
N ILE A 41 8.56 -11.58 -13.39
CA ILE A 41 9.57 -11.02 -14.29
C ILE A 41 9.01 -9.80 -15.03
N LEU A 42 7.80 -9.91 -15.59
CA LEU A 42 7.14 -8.83 -16.32
C LEU A 42 7.07 -7.54 -15.49
N TRP A 43 6.50 -7.63 -14.28
CA TRP A 43 6.36 -6.47 -13.40
C TRP A 43 7.71 -5.96 -12.88
N GLY A 44 8.66 -6.86 -12.65
CA GLY A 44 10.03 -6.47 -12.30
C GLY A 44 10.69 -5.62 -13.39
N VAL A 45 10.61 -6.06 -14.65
CA VAL A 45 11.17 -5.32 -15.80
C VAL A 45 10.48 -3.96 -15.96
N ILE A 46 9.16 -3.89 -15.79
CA ILE A 46 8.41 -2.62 -15.86
C ILE A 46 8.85 -1.63 -14.78
N CYS A 47 9.26 -2.10 -13.61
CA CYS A 47 9.73 -1.23 -12.52
C CYS A 47 11.11 -0.62 -12.78
N VAL A 48 11.99 -1.29 -13.52
CA VAL A 48 13.40 -0.86 -13.71
C VAL A 48 13.54 0.60 -14.15
N PRO A 49 12.86 1.09 -15.21
CA PRO A 49 13.03 2.47 -15.64
C PRO A 49 12.62 3.49 -14.56
N PHE A 50 11.57 3.22 -13.81
CA PHE A 50 11.12 4.12 -12.72
C PHE A 50 12.13 4.15 -11.57
N LEU A 51 12.72 3.01 -11.23
CA LEU A 51 13.75 2.92 -10.19
C LEU A 51 15.05 3.60 -10.62
N VAL A 52 15.46 3.45 -11.89
CA VAL A 52 16.63 4.16 -12.41
C VAL A 52 16.43 5.67 -12.35
N ILE A 53 15.30 6.18 -12.83
CA ILE A 53 14.94 7.61 -12.73
C ILE A 53 14.88 8.05 -11.26
N GLY A 54 14.28 7.23 -10.40
CA GLY A 54 14.20 7.50 -8.95
C GLY A 54 15.58 7.62 -8.31
N PHE A 55 16.50 6.71 -8.63
CA PHE A 55 17.87 6.75 -8.12
C PHE A 55 18.66 7.98 -8.60
N MET A 56 18.48 8.38 -9.86
CA MET A 56 19.08 9.61 -10.37
C MET A 56 18.52 10.86 -9.67
N ASN A 57 17.21 10.87 -9.41
CA ASN A 57 16.55 12.00 -8.74
C ASN A 57 16.89 12.08 -7.26
N ILE A 58 17.04 10.94 -6.56
CA ILE A 58 17.41 10.94 -5.15
C ILE A 58 18.78 11.59 -4.93
N LYS A 59 19.74 11.34 -5.83
CA LYS A 59 21.05 12.00 -5.81
C LYS A 59 20.96 13.52 -5.93
N LYS A 60 20.03 14.02 -6.77
CA LYS A 60 19.80 15.46 -6.93
C LYS A 60 19.12 16.07 -5.71
N VAL A 61 18.11 15.36 -5.14
CA VAL A 61 17.36 15.82 -3.97
C VAL A 61 18.23 15.82 -2.71
N LEU A 62 19.07 14.81 -2.54
CA LEU A 62 19.95 14.70 -1.37
C LEU A 62 21.02 15.80 -1.37
N GLY A 63 21.60 16.16 -2.51
CA GLY A 63 22.67 17.17 -2.60
C GLY A 63 23.66 17.04 -1.44
N ASN A 64 24.00 18.18 -0.81
CA ASN A 64 24.80 18.25 0.43
C ASN A 64 23.96 18.59 1.68
N ASP A 65 22.61 18.57 1.59
CA ASP A 65 21.74 18.98 2.69
C ASP A 65 21.38 17.80 3.59
N ARG A 66 22.02 17.72 4.76
CA ARG A 66 21.76 16.70 5.77
C ARG A 66 20.32 16.71 6.30
N ARG A 67 19.66 17.89 6.29
CA ARG A 67 18.28 18.01 6.77
C ARG A 67 17.32 17.27 5.82
N THR A 68 17.50 17.42 4.53
CA THR A 68 16.70 16.71 3.51
C THR A 68 16.88 15.20 3.62
N LEU A 69 18.12 14.73 3.86
CA LEU A 69 18.38 13.31 4.10
C LEU A 69 17.63 12.79 5.34
N THR A 70 17.64 13.55 6.44
CA THR A 70 16.93 13.17 7.67
C THR A 70 15.42 13.08 7.43
N VAL A 71 14.82 14.06 6.75
CA VAL A 71 13.38 14.05 6.45
C VAL A 71 13.02 12.89 5.51
N LEU A 72 13.87 12.59 4.53
CA LEU A 72 13.69 11.45 3.64
C LEU A 72 13.72 10.11 4.40
N ALA A 73 14.70 9.94 5.29
CA ALA A 73 14.81 8.75 6.13
C ALA A 73 13.62 8.60 7.08
N LEU A 74 13.16 9.70 7.67
CA LEU A 74 11.97 9.74 8.53
C LEU A 74 10.71 9.35 7.76
N THR A 75 10.57 9.84 6.52
CA THR A 75 9.47 9.47 5.63
C THR A 75 9.50 7.98 5.30
N GLY A 76 10.68 7.41 5.02
CA GLY A 76 10.82 5.96 4.81
C GLY A 76 10.45 5.14 6.04
N ALA A 77 10.89 5.57 7.22
CA ALA A 77 10.52 4.94 8.50
C ALA A 77 9.01 5.03 8.75
N PHE A 78 8.40 6.18 8.49
CA PHE A 78 6.94 6.38 8.60
C PHE A 78 6.17 5.42 7.68
N VAL A 79 6.56 5.34 6.40
CA VAL A 79 5.98 4.40 5.43
C VAL A 79 6.12 2.96 5.92
N PHE A 80 7.30 2.58 6.46
CA PHE A 80 7.52 1.24 6.99
C PHE A 80 6.62 0.94 8.20
N VAL A 81 6.53 1.85 9.16
CA VAL A 81 5.70 1.67 10.37
C VAL A 81 4.24 1.58 10.01
N LEU A 82 3.71 2.50 9.19
CA LEU A 82 2.30 2.47 8.76
C LEU A 82 1.97 1.16 8.05
N SER A 83 2.81 0.76 7.13
CA SER A 83 2.57 -0.46 6.34
C SER A 83 2.84 -1.76 7.11
N SER A 84 3.48 -1.71 8.28
CA SER A 84 3.63 -2.83 9.20
C SER A 84 2.39 -3.06 10.08
N LEU A 85 1.56 -2.04 10.28
CA LEU A 85 0.31 -2.12 11.05
C LEU A 85 -0.73 -2.88 10.24
N LYS A 86 -0.81 -4.18 10.49
CA LYS A 86 -1.76 -5.07 9.81
C LYS A 86 -3.08 -5.07 10.57
N ILE A 87 -4.15 -4.71 9.89
CA ILE A 87 -5.51 -4.87 10.41
C ILE A 87 -6.13 -6.07 9.72
N PRO A 88 -6.51 -7.12 10.46
CA PRO A 88 -7.16 -8.28 9.88
C PRO A 88 -8.51 -7.88 9.27
N SER A 89 -8.73 -8.32 8.04
CA SER A 89 -9.95 -8.08 7.30
C SER A 89 -10.92 -9.26 7.45
N VAL A 90 -12.21 -9.00 7.21
CA VAL A 90 -13.31 -9.98 7.32
C VAL A 90 -13.11 -11.17 6.38
N THR A 91 -12.34 -11.05 5.32
CA THR A 91 -12.10 -12.10 4.32
C THR A 91 -10.77 -12.83 4.51
N GLY A 92 -10.11 -12.66 5.70
CA GLY A 92 -8.78 -13.24 5.96
C GLY A 92 -7.64 -12.55 5.22
N SER A 93 -7.91 -11.44 4.50
CA SER A 93 -6.89 -10.53 3.96
C SER A 93 -6.42 -9.58 5.06
N CYS A 94 -5.21 -9.06 4.93
CA CYS A 94 -4.74 -7.98 5.79
C CYS A 94 -4.82 -6.67 5.03
N SER A 95 -5.41 -5.68 5.66
CA SER A 95 -5.34 -4.29 5.19
C SER A 95 -4.25 -3.56 5.94
N HIS A 96 -3.52 -2.73 5.26
CA HIS A 96 -2.58 -1.81 5.88
C HIS A 96 -2.50 -0.52 5.08
N MET A 97 -2.05 0.50 5.75
CA MET A 97 -1.82 1.82 5.19
C MET A 97 -0.48 1.81 4.45
N THR A 98 -0.35 2.52 3.32
CA THR A 98 0.92 2.54 2.58
C THR A 98 1.80 3.72 2.95
N GLY A 99 1.22 4.87 3.25
CA GLY A 99 1.97 6.11 3.53
C GLY A 99 2.78 6.65 2.35
N THR A 100 2.83 5.93 1.23
CA THR A 100 3.63 6.31 0.06
C THR A 100 3.09 7.54 -0.65
N GLY A 101 1.78 7.82 -0.53
CA GLY A 101 1.16 9.04 -1.04
C GLY A 101 1.76 10.30 -0.44
N LEU A 102 2.01 10.32 0.87
CA LEU A 102 2.67 11.43 1.54
C LEU A 102 4.11 11.62 1.04
N GLY A 103 4.86 10.53 0.89
CA GLY A 103 6.22 10.56 0.32
C GLY A 103 6.23 11.19 -1.08
N ALA A 104 5.25 10.85 -1.92
CA ALA A 104 5.12 11.41 -3.27
C ALA A 104 4.81 12.90 -3.27
N ILE A 105 4.00 13.37 -2.33
CA ILE A 105 3.68 14.79 -2.16
C ILE A 105 4.93 15.59 -1.72
N LEU A 106 5.75 15.02 -0.84
CA LEU A 106 6.94 15.68 -0.28
C LEU A 106 8.14 15.68 -1.23
N PHE A 107 8.45 14.54 -1.82
CA PHE A 107 9.70 14.32 -2.58
C PHE A 107 9.47 14.02 -4.06
N GLY A 108 8.22 13.87 -4.47
CA GLY A 108 7.86 13.42 -5.81
C GLY A 108 7.84 11.89 -5.97
N PRO A 109 7.11 11.37 -6.99
CA PRO A 109 6.86 9.95 -7.13
C PRO A 109 8.14 9.13 -7.41
N CYS A 110 9.09 9.70 -8.15
CA CYS A 110 10.33 8.99 -8.50
C CYS A 110 11.24 8.72 -7.29
N VAL A 111 11.35 9.67 -6.35
CA VAL A 111 12.11 9.46 -5.10
C VAL A 111 11.37 8.48 -4.20
N THR A 112 10.05 8.59 -4.16
CA THR A 112 9.20 7.69 -3.36
C THR A 112 9.27 6.25 -3.87
N SER A 113 9.47 6.01 -5.15
CA SER A 113 9.64 4.65 -5.65
C SER A 113 10.87 3.95 -5.08
N ILE A 114 11.96 4.69 -4.84
CA ILE A 114 13.17 4.14 -4.18
C ILE A 114 12.89 3.87 -2.68
N LEU A 115 12.23 4.80 -1.99
CA LEU A 115 11.82 4.54 -0.60
C LEU A 115 10.91 3.33 -0.50
N GLY A 116 9.93 3.24 -1.41
CA GLY A 116 8.95 2.16 -1.42
C GLY A 116 9.59 0.79 -1.65
N ILE A 117 10.53 0.64 -2.59
CA ILE A 117 11.20 -0.66 -2.80
C ILE A 117 12.05 -1.05 -1.59
N ILE A 118 12.73 -0.11 -0.95
CA ILE A 118 13.50 -0.38 0.28
C ILE A 118 12.55 -0.87 1.38
N VAL A 119 11.44 -0.20 1.59
CA VAL A 119 10.43 -0.59 2.58
C VAL A 119 9.88 -1.99 2.27
N LEU A 120 9.53 -2.28 1.02
CA LEU A 120 9.01 -3.57 0.58
C LEU A 120 10.01 -4.72 0.80
N ILE A 121 11.31 -4.47 0.59
CA ILE A 121 12.38 -5.44 0.89
C ILE A 121 12.42 -5.74 2.39
N PHE A 122 12.40 -4.70 3.24
CA PHE A 122 12.38 -4.90 4.68
C PHE A 122 11.12 -5.61 5.15
N GLN A 123 9.96 -5.32 4.56
CA GLN A 123 8.70 -6.01 4.87
C GLN A 123 8.76 -7.49 4.48
N ALA A 124 9.30 -7.81 3.31
CA ALA A 124 9.43 -9.19 2.86
C ALA A 124 10.36 -10.00 3.78
N ILE A 125 11.50 -9.42 4.19
CA ILE A 125 12.52 -10.11 4.99
C ILE A 125 12.14 -10.17 6.47
N LEU A 126 11.72 -9.03 7.07
CA LEU A 126 11.53 -8.92 8.52
C LEU A 126 10.12 -9.31 8.97
N LEU A 127 9.11 -9.07 8.13
CA LEU A 127 7.70 -9.23 8.51
C LEU A 127 7.02 -10.39 7.78
N ALA A 128 7.72 -11.10 6.89
CA ALA A 128 7.14 -12.09 5.97
C ALA A 128 5.88 -11.51 5.28
N HIS A 129 5.95 -10.24 4.85
CA HIS A 129 4.83 -9.50 4.27
C HIS A 129 5.10 -9.16 2.81
N GLY A 130 4.30 -9.71 1.90
CA GLY A 130 4.61 -9.78 0.48
C GLY A 130 5.57 -10.92 0.17
N GLY A 131 6.44 -10.75 -0.81
CA GLY A 131 7.43 -11.74 -1.18
C GLY A 131 8.56 -11.14 -2.01
N LEU A 132 9.73 -11.78 -1.98
CA LEU A 132 10.86 -11.36 -2.81
C LEU A 132 10.62 -11.69 -4.28
N THR A 133 9.96 -12.80 -4.59
CA THR A 133 9.58 -13.15 -5.97
C THR A 133 8.53 -12.20 -6.53
N THR A 134 7.61 -11.73 -5.70
CA THR A 134 6.54 -10.81 -6.08
C THR A 134 6.90 -9.34 -5.89
N LEU A 135 8.16 -9.05 -5.52
CA LEU A 135 8.64 -7.70 -5.23
C LEU A 135 8.37 -6.72 -6.38
N GLY A 136 8.56 -7.15 -7.64
CA GLY A 136 8.29 -6.34 -8.81
C GLY A 136 6.83 -5.89 -8.91
N ALA A 137 5.89 -6.80 -8.71
CA ALA A 137 4.46 -6.49 -8.76
C ALA A 137 4.06 -5.56 -7.62
N ASN A 138 4.50 -5.86 -6.39
CA ASN A 138 4.23 -5.03 -5.22
C ASN A 138 4.88 -3.64 -5.35
N CYS A 139 6.10 -3.56 -5.89
CA CYS A 139 6.77 -2.30 -6.17
C CYS A 139 6.00 -1.45 -7.19
N PHE A 140 5.53 -2.07 -8.27
CA PHE A 140 4.78 -1.35 -9.29
C PHE A 140 3.48 -0.75 -8.72
N SER A 141 2.70 -1.54 -7.99
CA SER A 141 1.43 -1.05 -7.45
C SER A 141 1.62 0.00 -6.36
N MET A 142 2.49 -0.24 -5.38
CA MET A 142 2.57 0.56 -4.15
C MET A 142 3.64 1.66 -4.19
N ALA A 143 4.78 1.39 -4.84
CA ALA A 143 5.89 2.33 -4.85
C ALA A 143 5.93 3.20 -6.12
N ILE A 144 5.19 2.85 -7.17
CA ILE A 144 5.17 3.58 -8.44
C ILE A 144 3.78 4.11 -8.75
N ALA A 145 2.80 3.25 -8.98
CA ALA A 145 1.48 3.64 -9.48
C ALA A 145 0.70 4.50 -8.46
N GLY A 146 0.60 4.05 -7.22
CA GLY A 146 -0.04 4.80 -6.13
C GLY A 146 0.56 6.20 -5.95
N PRO A 147 1.88 6.30 -5.71
CA PRO A 147 2.59 7.59 -5.61
C PRO A 147 2.41 8.53 -6.79
N ILE A 148 2.43 8.01 -8.02
CA ILE A 148 2.21 8.84 -9.22
C ILE A 148 0.82 9.47 -9.20
N ILE A 149 -0.22 8.68 -8.92
CA ILE A 149 -1.60 9.19 -8.86
C ILE A 149 -1.77 10.17 -7.71
N SER A 150 -1.22 9.89 -6.53
CA SER A 150 -1.22 10.82 -5.40
C SER A 150 -0.60 12.17 -5.78
N TRP A 151 0.55 12.15 -6.43
CA TRP A 151 1.24 13.37 -6.84
C TRP A 151 0.45 14.16 -7.90
N ILE A 152 -0.10 13.49 -8.92
CA ILE A 152 -0.91 14.11 -9.95
C ILE A 152 -2.15 14.77 -9.34
N LEU A 153 -2.89 14.05 -8.51
CA LEU A 153 -4.09 14.56 -7.85
C LEU A 153 -3.77 15.76 -6.96
N TYR A 154 -2.70 15.69 -6.18
CA TYR A 154 -2.24 16.79 -5.35
C TYR A 154 -1.96 18.05 -6.19
N LYS A 155 -1.24 17.90 -7.29
CA LYS A 155 -0.94 19.02 -8.22
C LYS A 155 -2.20 19.60 -8.87
N LEU A 156 -3.13 18.76 -9.30
CA LEU A 156 -4.39 19.18 -9.89
C LEU A 156 -5.26 19.95 -8.89
N LEU A 157 -5.41 19.43 -7.67
CA LEU A 157 -6.20 20.07 -6.63
C LEU A 157 -5.58 21.41 -6.17
N GLN A 158 -4.24 21.49 -6.10
CA GLN A 158 -3.55 22.76 -5.84
C GLN A 158 -3.83 23.79 -6.93
N LYS A 159 -3.84 23.37 -8.19
CA LYS A 159 -4.16 24.26 -9.34
C LYS A 159 -5.60 24.78 -9.27
N ALA A 160 -6.50 23.99 -8.71
CA ALA A 160 -7.91 24.35 -8.48
C ALA A 160 -8.12 25.22 -7.22
N ASN A 161 -7.04 25.71 -6.57
CA ASN A 161 -7.08 26.51 -5.35
C ASN A 161 -7.84 25.86 -4.17
N VAL A 162 -7.87 24.53 -4.10
CA VAL A 162 -8.47 23.80 -2.98
C VAL A 162 -7.58 23.91 -1.74
N ASN A 163 -8.20 23.91 -0.56
CA ASN A 163 -7.46 23.96 0.70
C ASN A 163 -6.38 22.87 0.77
N LYS A 164 -5.16 23.28 1.17
CA LYS A 164 -3.98 22.38 1.19
C LYS A 164 -4.22 21.08 1.96
N ARG A 165 -4.92 21.13 3.10
CA ARG A 165 -5.24 19.93 3.90
C ARG A 165 -6.12 18.96 3.12
N VAL A 166 -7.15 19.50 2.45
CA VAL A 166 -8.06 18.69 1.61
C VAL A 166 -7.30 18.10 0.42
N CYS A 167 -6.38 18.87 -0.21
CA CYS A 167 -5.54 18.36 -1.29
C CYS A 167 -4.70 17.16 -0.85
N ILE A 168 -4.06 17.24 0.32
CA ILE A 168 -3.23 16.15 0.85
C ILE A 168 -4.11 14.93 1.14
N PHE A 169 -5.23 15.12 1.86
CA PHE A 169 -6.15 14.05 2.20
C PHE A 169 -6.67 13.32 0.95
N VAL A 170 -7.25 14.04 0.01
CA VAL A 170 -7.85 13.46 -1.20
C VAL A 170 -6.78 12.79 -2.07
N ALA A 171 -5.62 13.41 -2.24
CA ALA A 171 -4.54 12.87 -3.05
C ALA A 171 -3.96 11.58 -2.45
N ALA A 172 -3.71 11.55 -1.15
CA ALA A 172 -3.23 10.36 -0.47
C ALA A 172 -4.28 9.24 -0.49
N PHE A 173 -5.53 9.54 -0.11
CA PHE A 173 -6.63 8.59 -0.09
C PHE A 173 -6.86 7.93 -1.46
N LEU A 174 -7.01 8.73 -2.53
CA LEU A 174 -7.26 8.19 -3.86
C LEU A 174 -6.04 7.50 -4.46
N GLY A 175 -4.82 7.97 -4.17
CA GLY A 175 -3.61 7.29 -4.61
C GLY A 175 -3.45 5.92 -3.98
N ASP A 176 -3.75 5.81 -2.70
CA ASP A 176 -3.75 4.54 -2.00
C ASP A 176 -4.84 3.60 -2.52
N LEU A 177 -6.06 4.12 -2.74
CA LEU A 177 -7.13 3.33 -3.34
C LEU A 177 -6.75 2.82 -4.74
N PHE A 178 -6.05 3.63 -5.52
CA PHE A 178 -5.56 3.25 -6.85
C PHE A 178 -4.56 2.10 -6.79
N THR A 179 -3.75 2.00 -5.74
CA THR A 179 -2.84 0.86 -5.50
C THR A 179 -3.58 -0.47 -5.55
N TYR A 180 -4.79 -0.53 -4.96
CA TYR A 180 -5.62 -1.76 -4.98
C TYR A 180 -6.21 -2.04 -6.35
N CYS A 181 -6.60 -1.00 -7.08
CA CYS A 181 -7.05 -1.18 -8.45
C CYS A 181 -5.95 -1.84 -9.29
N VAL A 182 -4.72 -1.36 -9.15
CA VAL A 182 -3.56 -1.92 -9.85
C VAL A 182 -3.28 -3.36 -9.40
N THR A 183 -3.29 -3.64 -8.09
CA THR A 183 -3.09 -5.00 -7.57
C THR A 183 -4.19 -5.96 -8.05
N SER A 184 -5.46 -5.49 -8.05
CA SER A 184 -6.59 -6.28 -8.59
C SER A 184 -6.40 -6.60 -10.07
N PHE A 185 -5.91 -5.64 -10.85
CA PHE A 185 -5.59 -5.83 -12.25
C PHE A 185 -4.43 -6.83 -12.45
N GLN A 186 -3.37 -6.73 -11.66
CA GLN A 186 -2.24 -7.65 -11.70
C GLN A 186 -2.68 -9.10 -11.40
N LEU A 187 -3.53 -9.28 -10.39
CA LEU A 187 -4.07 -10.59 -10.03
C LEU A 187 -5.04 -11.13 -11.09
N ALA A 188 -5.88 -10.28 -11.66
CA ALA A 188 -6.82 -10.69 -12.70
C ALA A 188 -6.12 -11.10 -14.00
N LEU A 189 -4.98 -10.49 -14.33
CA LEU A 189 -4.15 -10.91 -15.45
C LEU A 189 -3.51 -12.29 -15.21
N ALA A 190 -3.11 -12.57 -13.96
CA ALA A 190 -2.51 -13.85 -13.60
C ALA A 190 -3.54 -14.97 -13.47
N TYR A 191 -4.75 -14.65 -13.00
CA TYR A 191 -5.82 -15.59 -12.68
C TYR A 191 -7.14 -15.11 -13.30
N PRO A 192 -7.31 -15.20 -14.62
CA PRO A 192 -8.58 -14.89 -15.27
C PRO A 192 -9.65 -15.89 -14.85
N SER A 193 -10.87 -15.41 -14.64
CA SER A 193 -12.02 -16.27 -14.31
C SER A 193 -12.42 -17.14 -15.49
N GLU A 194 -12.78 -18.39 -15.24
CA GLU A 194 -13.31 -19.30 -16.28
C GLU A 194 -14.62 -18.77 -16.86
N VAL A 195 -15.43 -18.09 -16.03
CA VAL A 195 -16.68 -17.47 -16.44
C VAL A 195 -16.55 -15.96 -16.37
N GLY A 196 -16.51 -15.29 -17.51
CA GLY A 196 -16.43 -13.83 -17.62
C GLY A 196 -15.01 -13.24 -17.73
N GLY A 197 -13.97 -14.07 -17.80
CA GLY A 197 -12.60 -13.69 -18.12
C GLY A 197 -11.98 -12.70 -17.12
N ILE A 198 -11.11 -11.80 -17.65
CA ILE A 198 -10.37 -10.82 -16.86
C ILE A 198 -11.30 -9.82 -16.16
N GLY A 199 -12.39 -9.39 -16.83
CA GLY A 199 -13.32 -8.41 -16.27
C GLY A 199 -14.02 -8.90 -15.00
N ALA A 200 -14.48 -10.17 -14.98
CA ALA A 200 -15.09 -10.79 -13.81
C ALA A 200 -14.07 -10.94 -12.66
N SER A 201 -12.83 -11.29 -12.98
CA SER A 201 -11.75 -11.34 -11.98
C SER A 201 -11.44 -9.98 -11.38
N ILE A 202 -11.36 -8.93 -12.18
CA ILE A 202 -11.15 -7.56 -11.67
C ILE A 202 -12.29 -7.19 -10.71
N ALA A 203 -13.54 -7.38 -11.11
CA ALA A 203 -14.70 -7.08 -10.27
C ALA A 203 -14.67 -7.86 -8.93
N LYS A 204 -14.31 -9.15 -8.99
CA LYS A 204 -14.16 -9.99 -7.80
C LYS A 204 -13.07 -9.44 -6.84
N PHE A 205 -11.87 -9.18 -7.36
CA PHE A 205 -10.77 -8.68 -6.51
C PHE A 205 -11.05 -7.27 -5.99
N LEU A 206 -11.60 -6.37 -6.80
CA LEU A 206 -12.02 -5.03 -6.36
C LEU A 206 -13.09 -5.11 -5.26
N GLY A 207 -14.08 -5.99 -5.39
CA GLY A 207 -15.11 -6.20 -4.37
C GLY A 207 -14.54 -6.67 -3.04
N ILE A 208 -13.58 -7.60 -3.06
CA ILE A 208 -12.89 -8.08 -1.85
C ILE A 208 -12.12 -6.94 -1.18
N PHE A 209 -11.42 -6.12 -1.94
CA PHE A 209 -10.63 -5.01 -1.38
C PHE A 209 -11.50 -3.84 -0.93
N ALA A 210 -12.57 -3.50 -1.64
CA ALA A 210 -13.42 -2.34 -1.34
C ALA A 210 -14.03 -2.41 0.08
N THR A 211 -14.51 -3.57 0.49
CA THR A 211 -15.18 -3.76 1.79
C THR A 211 -14.27 -3.50 2.98
N THR A 212 -12.95 -3.66 2.80
CA THR A 212 -11.97 -3.57 3.88
C THR A 212 -11.16 -2.29 3.84
N GLN A 213 -10.94 -1.75 2.65
CA GLN A 213 -10.05 -0.63 2.45
C GLN A 213 -10.71 0.75 2.61
N LEU A 214 -11.99 0.87 2.27
CA LEU A 214 -12.68 2.16 2.38
C LEU A 214 -12.78 2.67 3.83
N PRO A 215 -13.19 1.87 4.83
CA PRO A 215 -13.24 2.33 6.22
C PRO A 215 -11.85 2.66 6.78
N LEU A 216 -10.86 1.79 6.53
CA LEU A 216 -9.52 1.92 7.11
C LEU A 216 -8.82 3.23 6.70
N ARG A 217 -8.98 3.60 5.45
CA ARG A 217 -8.27 4.75 4.88
C ARG A 217 -8.86 6.09 5.28
N SER A 218 -10.13 6.14 5.62
CA SER A 218 -10.73 7.35 6.16
C SER A 218 -10.14 7.71 7.52
N GLU A 219 -9.80 6.73 8.35
CA GLU A 219 -9.18 6.93 9.67
C GLU A 219 -7.72 7.38 9.57
N GLU A 220 -6.92 6.77 8.66
CA GLU A 220 -5.52 7.13 8.45
C GLU A 220 -5.35 8.61 8.13
N HIS A 221 -6.04 9.06 7.10
CA HIS A 221 -5.86 10.43 6.62
C HIS A 221 -6.46 11.48 7.55
N THR A 222 -7.40 11.10 8.40
CA THR A 222 -7.90 11.96 9.46
C THR A 222 -6.83 12.17 10.54
N SER A 223 -6.09 11.12 10.91
CA SER A 223 -5.00 11.22 11.89
C SER A 223 -3.80 12.03 11.36
N GLU A 224 -3.48 11.94 10.08
CA GLU A 224 -2.45 12.77 9.44
C GLU A 224 -2.79 14.27 9.46
N LEU A 225 -4.07 14.62 9.35
CA LEU A 225 -4.54 16.01 9.43
C LEU A 225 -4.49 16.58 10.85
N GLN A 226 -4.62 15.74 11.87
CA GLN A 226 -4.59 16.15 13.28
C GLN A 226 -3.16 16.32 13.81
N SER A 227 -2.16 15.68 13.20
CA SER A 227 -0.76 15.75 13.64
C SER A 227 -0.01 17.01 13.19
N ARG A 228 -0.68 17.96 12.54
CA ARG A 228 -0.17 19.26 12.07
C ARG A 228 -0.99 20.41 12.61
#